data_9e3123ddf7d666c603425de9c353760e
#
_entry.id   9e3123ddf7d666c603425de9c353760e
#
_cell.length_a   1.000
_cell.length_b   1.000
_cell.length_c   1.000
_cell.angle_alpha   90.00
_cell.angle_beta   90.00
_cell.angle_gamma   90.00
#
_symmetry.space_group_name_H-M   'P 1'
#
loop_
_entity.id
_entity.type
_entity.pdbx_description
1 polymer ?
#
loop_
_entity_poly.entity_id
_entity_poly.type
_entity_poly.pdbx_seq_one_letter_code
_entity_poly.pdbx_strand_id
1 'polypeptide(L)'
;DRVPVKYSGMNSTELAISESQERMAVVVEAKDEEEFKALCHSENIEVTHVAEVTDTARMRMFYGDKVVVDLSRAFIDSAGAKHWSKATIGAVEDRDPFFRDVPGKNLKERMFANLQDPNVTCQKGLIEMFDSTIGRSTVLMPFGGELQATETQVSVQKLPVKGYTDTASMMAFGFNPDLCEWSPYHGAAYSFIEACSKVVAAGGHWETMRFSCQEYFERMTADPKVWGKPTAALLGALKMQKELGLASIGGKDSMSGSFETESGTIHVPPTLIAFGITPVNAGNVISPELKWEGDRLYLVKHTPLANKMPDTEQLKRNWNYIQEKIEEGTIVAGWAVGFGGVAEALCKMSFGNAFGFDVNLSEDELFNLSYGSIVVETDGSALDFENAIEIGTVTSGEDGNVRVNGTKLSIFELMDFNASLFEKVYPAVSEPDTKRLSPKGLEGVKPFKAKKTDLEYKGPKVDKVIAYLPVFPGTNCDYDSAKAFRKAGAEIRTS
;
A
#
# COMPACT_ATOMS: atom_id res chain seq x y z
N ASP A 1 36.62 13.81 -8.06
CA ASP A 1 36.57 13.90 -9.52
C ASP A 1 36.24 12.57 -10.21
N ARG A 2 36.35 11.42 -9.50
CA ARG A 2 35.99 10.10 -10.07
C ARG A 2 34.49 9.79 -9.94
N VAL A 3 33.77 10.54 -9.14
CA VAL A 3 32.32 10.32 -8.97
C VAL A 3 31.60 10.61 -10.27
N PRO A 4 30.81 9.66 -10.82
CA PRO A 4 30.04 9.89 -12.04
C PRO A 4 29.07 11.06 -11.86
N VAL A 5 29.03 11.96 -12.82
CA VAL A 5 28.13 13.12 -12.81
C VAL A 5 27.23 13.13 -14.04
N LYS A 6 26.00 13.50 -13.83
CA LYS A 6 24.98 13.60 -14.88
C LYS A 6 25.09 14.91 -15.67
N TYR A 7 25.66 15.94 -15.04
CA TYR A 7 25.79 17.29 -15.60
C TYR A 7 27.22 17.75 -15.51
N SER A 8 27.71 18.41 -16.54
CA SER A 8 29.02 19.06 -16.55
C SER A 8 29.00 20.40 -15.81
N GLY A 9 30.16 20.85 -15.32
CA GLY A 9 30.33 22.18 -14.75
C GLY A 9 30.16 22.31 -13.24
N MET A 10 29.93 21.20 -12.54
CA MET A 10 29.86 21.19 -11.07
C MET A 10 31.25 21.39 -10.46
N ASN A 11 31.36 22.30 -9.52
CA ASN A 11 32.57 22.50 -8.72
C ASN A 11 32.70 21.48 -7.60
N SER A 12 33.83 21.48 -6.89
CA SER A 12 34.10 20.48 -5.84
C SER A 12 33.10 20.52 -4.68
N THR A 13 32.61 21.71 -4.32
CA THR A 13 31.59 21.83 -3.24
C THR A 13 30.25 21.28 -3.67
N GLU A 14 29.81 21.61 -4.87
CA GLU A 14 28.59 21.11 -5.45
C GLU A 14 28.60 19.58 -5.57
N LEU A 15 29.74 19.00 -6.01
CA LEU A 15 29.90 17.54 -6.03
C LEU A 15 29.88 16.91 -4.64
N ALA A 16 30.51 17.54 -3.66
CA ALA A 16 30.59 16.98 -2.31
C ALA A 16 29.25 16.98 -1.58
N ILE A 17 28.33 17.90 -1.91
CA ILE A 17 27.00 18.02 -1.29
C ILE A 17 25.88 17.56 -2.23
N SER A 18 26.20 17.15 -3.45
CA SER A 18 25.22 16.69 -4.44
C SER A 18 24.54 15.41 -3.96
N GLU A 19 23.23 15.45 -3.89
CA GLU A 19 22.41 14.27 -3.68
C GLU A 19 22.08 13.64 -5.05
N SER A 20 22.33 12.35 -5.17
CA SER A 20 21.88 11.55 -6.31
C SER A 20 21.11 10.36 -5.81
N GLN A 21 19.89 10.21 -6.30
CA GLN A 21 19.02 9.11 -5.92
C GLN A 21 19.50 7.79 -6.52
N GLU A 22 19.14 6.69 -5.86
CA GLU A 22 19.40 5.31 -6.32
C GLU A 22 20.87 4.95 -6.49
N ARG A 23 21.78 5.62 -5.80
CA ARG A 23 23.19 5.26 -5.73
C ARG A 23 23.51 4.47 -4.48
N MET A 24 24.36 3.47 -4.65
CA MET A 24 24.90 2.68 -3.55
C MET A 24 26.41 2.83 -3.48
N ALA A 25 26.95 3.09 -2.29
CA ALA A 25 28.37 2.97 -2.02
C ALA A 25 28.62 1.57 -1.43
N VAL A 26 29.49 0.81 -2.07
CA VAL A 26 29.83 -0.57 -1.68
C VAL A 26 31.31 -0.64 -1.39
N VAL A 27 31.69 -1.30 -0.29
CA VAL A 27 33.09 -1.60 0.05
C VAL A 27 33.34 -3.06 -0.28
N VAL A 28 34.33 -3.31 -1.14
CA VAL A 28 34.78 -4.67 -1.51
C VAL A 28 36.27 -4.81 -1.24
N GLU A 29 36.75 -6.03 -1.04
CA GLU A 29 38.20 -6.27 -0.97
C GLU A 29 38.85 -5.99 -2.34
N ALA A 30 40.04 -5.46 -2.33
CA ALA A 30 40.75 -5.08 -3.56
C ALA A 30 40.90 -6.26 -4.57
N LYS A 31 40.99 -7.51 -4.07
CA LYS A 31 41.08 -8.71 -4.91
C LYS A 31 39.76 -9.02 -5.65
N ASP A 32 38.61 -8.57 -5.10
CA ASP A 32 37.28 -8.90 -5.62
C ASP A 32 36.71 -7.75 -6.48
N GLU A 33 37.44 -6.64 -6.63
CA GLU A 33 36.96 -5.43 -7.36
C GLU A 33 36.59 -5.74 -8.81
N GLU A 34 37.43 -6.44 -9.54
CA GLU A 34 37.19 -6.70 -10.97
C GLU A 34 36.04 -7.69 -11.17
N GLU A 35 35.89 -8.69 -10.30
CA GLU A 35 34.76 -9.59 -10.33
C GLU A 35 33.44 -8.85 -10.03
N PHE A 36 33.45 -7.98 -9.00
CA PHE A 36 32.30 -7.16 -8.65
C PHE A 36 31.88 -6.24 -9.80
N LYS A 37 32.85 -5.57 -10.46
CA LYS A 37 32.57 -4.75 -11.66
C LYS A 37 31.96 -5.57 -12.79
N ALA A 38 32.51 -6.77 -13.04
CA ALA A 38 31.98 -7.65 -14.10
C ALA A 38 30.53 -8.08 -13.81
N LEU A 39 30.21 -8.40 -12.55
CA LEU A 39 28.84 -8.72 -12.12
C LEU A 39 27.90 -7.53 -12.29
N CYS A 40 28.30 -6.32 -11.90
CA CYS A 40 27.51 -5.11 -12.13
C CYS A 40 27.24 -4.86 -13.61
N HIS A 41 28.27 -4.96 -14.45
CA HIS A 41 28.11 -4.80 -15.89
C HIS A 41 27.21 -5.87 -16.51
N SER A 42 27.23 -7.11 -15.99
CA SER A 42 26.31 -8.16 -16.46
C SER A 42 24.84 -7.89 -16.17
N GLU A 43 24.56 -7.04 -15.18
CA GLU A 43 23.22 -6.55 -14.83
C GLU A 43 22.93 -5.14 -15.41
N ASN A 44 23.82 -4.64 -16.30
CA ASN A 44 23.72 -3.32 -16.91
C ASN A 44 23.76 -2.16 -15.88
N ILE A 45 24.51 -2.34 -14.80
CA ILE A 45 24.68 -1.33 -13.75
C ILE A 45 26.04 -0.66 -13.96
N GLU A 46 26.03 0.69 -14.00
CA GLU A 46 27.24 1.49 -13.98
C GLU A 46 27.92 1.37 -12.62
N VAL A 47 29.22 1.08 -12.61
CA VAL A 47 30.02 0.97 -11.38
C VAL A 47 31.35 1.69 -11.57
N THR A 48 31.73 2.50 -10.60
CA THR A 48 32.96 3.28 -10.63
C THR A 48 33.71 3.18 -9.31
N HIS A 49 35.01 2.91 -9.37
CA HIS A 49 35.88 2.99 -8.20
C HIS A 49 36.13 4.45 -7.84
N VAL A 50 35.56 4.92 -6.74
CA VAL A 50 35.56 6.31 -6.33
C VAL A 50 36.45 6.63 -5.13
N ALA A 51 36.79 5.63 -4.32
CA ALA A 51 37.54 5.83 -3.07
C ALA A 51 38.27 4.55 -2.63
N GLU A 52 39.26 4.72 -1.79
CA GLU A 52 39.97 3.65 -1.07
C GLU A 52 39.84 3.85 0.43
N VAL A 53 39.62 2.74 1.16
CA VAL A 53 39.62 2.74 2.62
C VAL A 53 41.07 2.77 3.10
N THR A 54 41.38 3.72 3.99
CA THR A 54 42.73 3.90 4.54
C THR A 54 42.72 3.79 6.07
N ASP A 55 43.88 3.53 6.66
CA ASP A 55 44.13 3.50 8.11
C ASP A 55 44.49 4.88 8.72
N THR A 56 44.44 5.95 7.91
CA THR A 56 44.85 7.28 8.31
C THR A 56 43.91 7.99 9.28
N ALA A 57 42.75 7.39 9.58
CA ALA A 57 41.67 7.97 10.37
C ALA A 57 41.23 9.37 9.88
N ARG A 58 41.28 9.59 8.57
CA ARG A 58 40.87 10.85 7.91
C ARG A 58 40.01 10.55 6.68
N MET A 59 39.02 11.39 6.47
CA MET A 59 38.27 11.47 5.22
C MET A 59 38.90 12.57 4.37
N ARG A 60 39.34 12.21 3.18
CA ARG A 60 39.89 13.16 2.20
C ARG A 60 39.13 13.09 0.90
N MET A 61 38.85 14.26 0.34
CA MET A 61 38.32 14.38 -1.01
C MET A 61 39.29 15.17 -1.89
N PHE A 62 39.47 14.71 -3.11
CA PHE A 62 40.34 15.32 -4.09
C PHE A 62 39.51 15.81 -5.28
N TYR A 63 39.89 16.96 -5.84
CA TYR A 63 39.37 17.47 -7.09
C TYR A 63 40.57 17.86 -7.97
N GLY A 64 40.91 17.04 -8.94
CA GLY A 64 42.19 17.03 -9.58
C GLY A 64 43.30 16.79 -8.54
N ASP A 65 44.33 17.61 -8.57
CA ASP A 65 45.49 17.53 -7.65
C ASP A 65 45.25 18.25 -6.31
N LYS A 66 44.06 18.82 -6.09
CA LYS A 66 43.76 19.60 -4.90
C LYS A 66 42.97 18.78 -3.87
N VAL A 67 43.44 18.82 -2.63
CA VAL A 67 42.66 18.36 -1.49
C VAL A 67 41.59 19.41 -1.17
N VAL A 68 40.32 19.06 -1.32
CA VAL A 68 39.18 19.95 -1.08
C VAL A 68 38.47 19.66 0.24
N VAL A 69 38.66 18.47 0.78
CA VAL A 69 38.20 18.08 2.12
C VAL A 69 39.31 17.27 2.79
N ASP A 70 39.61 17.58 4.03
CA ASP A 70 40.52 16.80 4.89
C ASP A 70 40.07 16.90 6.35
N LEU A 71 39.22 15.93 6.75
CA LEU A 71 38.57 15.88 8.07
C LEU A 71 39.04 14.66 8.85
N SER A 72 39.29 14.83 10.14
CA SER A 72 39.58 13.71 11.01
C SER A 72 38.34 12.85 11.24
N ARG A 73 38.48 11.54 11.34
CA ARG A 73 37.38 10.63 11.68
C ARG A 73 36.75 10.99 13.03
N ALA A 74 37.57 11.38 14.02
CA ALA A 74 37.08 11.83 15.32
C ALA A 74 36.14 13.05 15.22
N PHE A 75 36.40 13.98 14.29
CA PHE A 75 35.51 15.12 14.05
C PHE A 75 34.21 14.67 13.40
N ILE A 76 34.28 13.84 12.38
CA ILE A 76 33.08 13.29 11.69
C ILE A 76 32.20 12.52 12.67
N ASP A 77 32.80 11.67 13.50
CA ASP A 77 32.08 10.86 14.49
C ASP A 77 31.46 11.69 15.62
N SER A 78 31.87 12.95 15.81
CA SER A 78 31.20 13.88 16.74
C SER A 78 29.84 14.36 16.24
N ALA A 79 29.49 14.10 14.99
CA ALA A 79 28.29 14.61 14.32
C ALA A 79 28.09 16.14 14.44
N GLY A 80 29.16 16.89 14.59
CA GLY A 80 29.18 18.36 14.78
C GLY A 80 28.83 18.79 16.20
N ALA A 81 28.30 20.01 16.37
CA ALA A 81 27.91 20.55 17.66
C ALA A 81 26.66 19.84 18.19
N LYS A 82 26.65 19.51 19.49
CA LYS A 82 25.46 18.97 20.14
C LYS A 82 24.35 20.02 20.16
N HIS A 83 23.20 19.68 19.62
CA HIS A 83 22.00 20.48 19.69
C HIS A 83 21.03 19.88 20.71
N TRP A 84 20.35 20.73 21.46
CA TRP A 84 19.37 20.32 22.44
C TRP A 84 18.02 20.94 22.06
N SER A 85 17.00 20.12 21.97
CA SER A 85 15.62 20.54 21.81
C SER A 85 14.78 20.08 22.97
N LYS A 86 13.71 20.80 23.23
CA LYS A 86 12.65 20.39 24.15
C LYS A 86 11.42 20.01 23.33
N ALA A 87 10.73 18.97 23.74
CA ALA A 87 9.45 18.59 23.16
C ALA A 87 8.37 18.72 24.22
N THR A 88 7.25 19.36 23.88
CA THR A 88 6.07 19.46 24.71
C THR A 88 4.89 18.88 23.95
N ILE A 89 4.41 17.70 24.38
CA ILE A 89 3.22 17.07 23.82
C ILE A 89 2.01 17.85 24.31
N GLY A 90 1.18 18.33 23.36
CA GLY A 90 -0.04 19.07 23.65
C GLY A 90 -1.12 18.19 24.28
N ALA A 91 -2.03 18.80 25.01
CA ALA A 91 -3.25 18.15 25.43
C ALA A 91 -4.12 17.82 24.21
N VAL A 92 -4.79 16.69 24.28
CA VAL A 92 -5.72 16.23 23.22
C VAL A 92 -7.06 16.93 23.44
N GLU A 93 -7.74 17.30 22.36
CA GLU A 93 -9.08 17.87 22.39
C GLU A 93 -10.08 16.87 22.98
N ASP A 94 -10.94 17.35 23.88
CA ASP A 94 -11.98 16.53 24.52
C ASP A 94 -13.17 16.35 23.56
N ARG A 95 -13.01 15.43 22.61
CA ARG A 95 -14.05 14.95 21.69
C ARG A 95 -13.89 13.45 21.43
N ASP A 96 -14.93 12.82 20.95
CA ASP A 96 -14.77 11.45 20.42
C ASP A 96 -14.11 11.47 19.04
N PRO A 97 -12.86 11.00 18.89
CA PRO A 97 -12.14 11.04 17.62
C PRO A 97 -12.68 10.04 16.61
N PHE A 98 -13.51 9.08 17.03
CA PHE A 98 -14.07 8.05 16.16
C PHE A 98 -15.43 8.43 15.59
N PHE A 99 -16.09 9.43 16.16
CA PHE A 99 -17.36 9.91 15.66
C PHE A 99 -17.18 10.68 14.33
N ARG A 100 -17.99 10.32 13.33
CA ARG A 100 -18.07 11.04 12.05
C ARG A 100 -19.48 11.57 11.80
N ASP A 101 -19.56 12.86 11.60
CA ASP A 101 -20.79 13.50 11.14
C ASP A 101 -20.82 13.50 9.60
N VAL A 102 -21.38 12.42 9.03
CA VAL A 102 -21.54 12.32 7.58
C VAL A 102 -22.76 13.14 7.14
N PRO A 103 -22.63 14.10 6.20
CA PRO A 103 -23.72 14.96 5.82
C PRO A 103 -24.84 14.21 5.09
N GLY A 104 -26.11 14.61 5.33
CA GLY A 104 -27.29 14.04 4.70
C GLY A 104 -28.53 14.13 5.58
N LYS A 105 -29.70 14.27 4.98
CA LYS A 105 -31.00 14.38 5.68
C LYS A 105 -31.62 13.02 6.01
N ASN A 106 -31.13 11.97 5.36
CA ASN A 106 -31.60 10.59 5.50
C ASN A 106 -30.46 9.63 5.20
N LEU A 107 -30.66 8.36 5.50
CA LEU A 107 -29.66 7.32 5.31
C LEU A 107 -29.13 7.26 3.86
N LYS A 108 -30.01 7.39 2.84
CA LYS A 108 -29.57 7.37 1.45
C LYS A 108 -28.58 8.49 1.16
N GLU A 109 -28.89 9.73 1.53
CA GLU A 109 -28.01 10.87 1.30
C GLU A 109 -26.67 10.71 2.03
N ARG A 110 -26.69 10.19 3.27
CA ARG A 110 -25.49 9.93 4.05
C ARG A 110 -24.61 8.83 3.42
N MET A 111 -25.20 7.76 2.90
CA MET A 111 -24.46 6.71 2.19
C MET A 111 -23.72 7.28 0.96
N PHE A 112 -24.39 8.10 0.16
CA PHE A 112 -23.77 8.76 -1.00
C PHE A 112 -22.69 9.75 -0.61
N ALA A 113 -22.95 10.59 0.39
CA ALA A 113 -21.97 11.56 0.89
C ALA A 113 -20.71 10.88 1.44
N ASN A 114 -20.88 9.77 2.16
CA ASN A 114 -19.77 8.97 2.66
C ASN A 114 -18.85 8.47 1.53
N LEU A 115 -19.43 7.98 0.43
CA LEU A 115 -18.67 7.46 -0.71
C LEU A 115 -17.98 8.56 -1.54
N GLN A 116 -18.40 9.82 -1.39
CA GLN A 116 -17.75 10.99 -2.02
C GLN A 116 -16.76 11.71 -1.10
N ASP A 117 -16.58 11.27 0.13
CA ASP A 117 -15.51 11.81 0.97
C ASP A 117 -14.15 11.59 0.29
N PRO A 118 -13.25 12.59 0.23
CA PRO A 118 -11.94 12.46 -0.41
C PRO A 118 -11.08 11.28 0.10
N ASN A 119 -11.29 10.85 1.36
CA ASN A 119 -10.60 9.71 1.95
C ASN A 119 -11.26 8.36 1.63
N VAL A 120 -12.45 8.36 1.02
CA VAL A 120 -13.25 7.15 0.72
C VAL A 120 -13.42 6.94 -0.78
N THR A 121 -13.48 8.04 -1.54
CA THR A 121 -13.76 8.00 -2.98
C THR A 121 -12.74 7.19 -3.76
N CYS A 122 -13.20 6.56 -4.83
CA CYS A 122 -12.35 5.74 -5.71
C CYS A 122 -11.34 6.59 -6.47
N GLN A 123 -10.10 6.12 -6.53
CA GLN A 123 -9.00 6.75 -7.27
C GLN A 123 -8.61 5.94 -8.52
N LYS A 124 -9.56 5.23 -9.13
CA LYS A 124 -9.31 4.30 -10.23
C LYS A 124 -8.53 4.94 -11.38
N GLY A 125 -8.92 6.13 -11.82
CA GLY A 125 -8.26 6.83 -12.90
C GLY A 125 -6.78 7.14 -12.64
N LEU A 126 -6.41 7.43 -11.38
CA LEU A 126 -5.01 7.61 -10.98
C LEU A 126 -4.27 6.27 -10.91
N ILE A 127 -4.87 5.25 -10.31
CA ILE A 127 -4.26 3.94 -10.10
C ILE A 127 -3.99 3.24 -11.45
N GLU A 128 -4.93 3.32 -12.39
CA GLU A 128 -4.80 2.69 -13.72
C GLU A 128 -3.80 3.40 -14.66
N MET A 129 -3.22 4.54 -14.25
CA MET A 129 -2.07 5.13 -14.94
C MET A 129 -0.77 4.33 -14.75
N PHE A 130 -0.74 3.39 -13.80
CA PHE A 130 0.42 2.58 -13.47
C PHE A 130 0.21 1.11 -13.86
N ASP A 131 1.29 0.44 -14.24
CA ASP A 131 1.28 -0.97 -14.59
C ASP A 131 1.08 -1.84 -13.35
N SER A 132 -0.01 -2.62 -13.30
CA SER A 132 -0.32 -3.50 -12.18
C SER A 132 0.07 -4.97 -12.41
N THR A 133 0.44 -5.34 -13.64
CA THR A 133 0.76 -6.73 -14.02
C THR A 133 2.22 -6.92 -14.41
N ILE A 134 3.07 -5.95 -14.17
CA ILE A 134 4.49 -6.00 -14.56
C ILE A 134 5.20 -7.18 -13.88
N GLY A 135 6.05 -7.87 -14.63
CA GLY A 135 6.78 -9.04 -14.12
C GLY A 135 5.94 -10.31 -13.94
N ARG A 136 4.63 -10.31 -14.20
CA ARG A 136 3.71 -11.46 -14.05
C ARG A 136 3.64 -12.02 -12.63
N SER A 137 3.89 -11.21 -11.63
CA SER A 137 3.92 -11.63 -10.22
C SER A 137 2.66 -11.26 -9.45
N THR A 138 1.78 -10.46 -10.03
CA THR A 138 0.57 -9.94 -9.38
C THR A 138 -0.41 -11.05 -9.03
N VAL A 139 -0.77 -11.15 -7.75
CA VAL A 139 -1.77 -12.10 -7.22
C VAL A 139 -3.14 -11.44 -7.16
N LEU A 140 -3.21 -10.20 -6.67
CA LEU A 140 -4.42 -9.39 -6.65
C LEU A 140 -4.23 -8.16 -7.53
N MET A 141 -5.20 -7.91 -8.42
CA MET A 141 -5.27 -6.67 -9.18
C MET A 141 -5.72 -5.52 -8.26
N PRO A 142 -5.38 -4.26 -8.55
CA PRO A 142 -5.83 -3.11 -7.77
C PRO A 142 -7.35 -3.02 -7.62
N PHE A 143 -8.08 -3.53 -8.62
CA PHE A 143 -9.54 -3.63 -8.63
C PHE A 143 -9.96 -5.05 -8.97
N GLY A 144 -10.74 -5.68 -8.08
CA GLY A 144 -11.20 -7.06 -8.20
C GLY A 144 -12.65 -7.17 -8.65
N GLY A 145 -13.07 -8.44 -8.84
CA GLY A 145 -14.39 -8.83 -9.31
C GLY A 145 -14.55 -8.79 -10.83
N GLU A 146 -15.66 -9.28 -11.33
CA GLU A 146 -15.99 -9.33 -12.77
C GLU A 146 -16.04 -7.92 -13.40
N LEU A 147 -16.47 -6.91 -12.63
CA LEU A 147 -16.55 -5.52 -13.05
C LEU A 147 -15.25 -4.73 -12.79
N GLN A 148 -14.26 -5.33 -12.15
CA GLN A 148 -13.02 -4.65 -11.73
C GLN A 148 -13.32 -3.33 -11.00
N ALA A 149 -14.20 -3.40 -9.99
CA ALA A 149 -14.71 -2.23 -9.29
C ALA A 149 -14.51 -2.26 -7.78
N THR A 150 -14.16 -3.41 -7.18
CA THR A 150 -13.78 -3.49 -5.76
C THR A 150 -12.30 -3.24 -5.60
N GLU A 151 -11.93 -2.18 -4.89
CA GLU A 151 -10.55 -1.85 -4.55
C GLU A 151 -9.93 -2.94 -3.67
N THR A 152 -8.67 -3.30 -3.91
CA THR A 152 -7.92 -4.17 -3.00
C THR A 152 -7.15 -3.34 -1.98
N GLN A 153 -7.20 -3.75 -0.73
CA GLN A 153 -6.54 -3.02 0.36
C GLN A 153 -5.06 -3.38 0.54
N VAL A 154 -4.59 -4.39 -0.21
CA VAL A 154 -3.21 -4.89 -0.15
C VAL A 154 -2.61 -5.04 -1.55
N SER A 155 -1.29 -4.94 -1.64
CA SER A 155 -0.55 -5.32 -2.84
C SER A 155 0.09 -6.69 -2.61
N VAL A 156 -0.21 -7.68 -3.45
CA VAL A 156 0.33 -9.04 -3.33
C VAL A 156 1.06 -9.43 -4.60
N GLN A 157 2.38 -9.68 -4.47
CA GLN A 157 3.25 -9.99 -5.58
C GLN A 157 4.07 -11.26 -5.29
N LYS A 158 4.05 -12.25 -6.20
CA LYS A 158 4.92 -13.43 -6.10
C LYS A 158 6.38 -13.03 -6.21
N LEU A 159 7.24 -13.70 -5.46
CA LEU A 159 8.67 -13.43 -5.48
C LEU A 159 9.30 -13.79 -6.84
N PRO A 160 10.20 -12.95 -7.37
CA PRO A 160 10.83 -13.15 -8.68
C PRO A 160 11.96 -14.18 -8.58
N VAL A 161 11.64 -15.46 -8.62
CA VAL A 161 12.58 -16.57 -8.57
C VAL A 161 12.77 -17.23 -9.93
N LYS A 162 13.84 -18.03 -10.08
CA LYS A 162 13.96 -18.95 -11.23
C LYS A 162 12.94 -20.09 -11.06
N GLY A 163 12.06 -20.28 -12.06
CA GLY A 163 11.00 -21.27 -12.00
C GLY A 163 9.70 -20.72 -11.42
N TYR A 164 9.06 -21.48 -10.58
CA TYR A 164 7.75 -21.18 -9.99
C TYR A 164 7.84 -21.12 -8.47
N THR A 165 7.05 -20.23 -7.87
CA THR A 165 6.85 -20.15 -6.42
C THR A 165 5.42 -19.73 -6.09
N ASP A 166 4.90 -20.21 -4.97
CA ASP A 166 3.67 -19.71 -4.36
C ASP A 166 3.95 -18.72 -3.22
N THR A 167 5.23 -18.49 -2.91
CA THR A 167 5.59 -17.44 -1.95
C THR A 167 5.42 -16.07 -2.59
N ALA A 168 4.68 -15.22 -1.92
CA ALA A 168 4.43 -13.84 -2.31
C ALA A 168 4.76 -12.89 -1.15
N SER A 169 5.00 -11.63 -1.47
CA SER A 169 4.97 -10.53 -0.51
C SER A 169 3.59 -9.90 -0.51
N MET A 170 3.05 -9.64 0.67
CA MET A 170 1.81 -8.88 0.85
C MET A 170 2.14 -7.61 1.61
N MET A 171 1.73 -6.46 1.07
CA MET A 171 1.98 -5.15 1.65
C MET A 171 0.69 -4.37 1.79
N ALA A 172 0.54 -3.68 2.93
CA ALA A 172 -0.53 -2.73 3.19
C ALA A 172 0.04 -1.47 3.85
N PHE A 173 -0.75 -0.41 3.86
CA PHE A 173 -0.46 0.77 4.66
C PHE A 173 -1.64 1.15 5.53
N GLY A 174 -1.36 1.88 6.62
CA GLY A 174 -2.36 2.51 7.46
C GLY A 174 -2.06 3.98 7.68
N PHE A 175 -3.10 4.80 7.66
CA PHE A 175 -3.04 6.23 7.89
C PHE A 175 -4.44 6.82 8.07
N ASN A 176 -4.61 7.65 9.09
CA ASN A 176 -5.81 8.47 9.22
C ASN A 176 -5.42 9.91 9.54
N PRO A 177 -5.73 10.88 8.64
CA PRO A 177 -5.36 12.28 8.82
C PRO A 177 -6.03 12.91 10.04
N ASP A 178 -7.32 12.63 10.28
CA ASP A 178 -8.08 13.24 11.38
C ASP A 178 -7.59 12.76 12.75
N LEU A 179 -7.26 11.46 12.87
CA LEU A 179 -6.67 10.92 14.09
C LEU A 179 -5.26 11.47 14.33
N CYS A 180 -4.46 11.62 13.27
CA CYS A 180 -3.12 12.20 13.37
C CYS A 180 -3.17 13.67 13.76
N GLU A 181 -4.16 14.43 13.27
CA GLU A 181 -4.36 15.84 13.64
C GLU A 181 -4.88 15.98 15.06
N TRP A 182 -5.87 15.16 15.46
CA TRP A 182 -6.40 15.16 16.81
C TRP A 182 -5.34 14.77 17.84
N SER A 183 -4.56 13.73 17.55
CA SER A 183 -3.47 13.26 18.41
C SER A 183 -2.46 12.46 17.57
N PRO A 184 -1.27 12.99 17.30
CA PRO A 184 -0.23 12.25 16.56
C PRO A 184 0.12 10.91 17.23
N TYR A 185 0.01 10.81 18.55
CA TYR A 185 0.21 9.58 19.31
C TYR A 185 -0.79 8.48 18.96
N HIS A 186 -2.09 8.81 18.94
CA HIS A 186 -3.15 7.86 18.59
C HIS A 186 -3.15 7.59 17.08
N GLY A 187 -3.01 8.63 16.25
CA GLY A 187 -2.96 8.48 14.81
C GLY A 187 -1.85 7.51 14.37
N ALA A 188 -0.65 7.67 14.91
CA ALA A 188 0.45 6.74 14.66
C ALA A 188 0.13 5.30 15.11
N ALA A 189 -0.48 5.14 16.29
CA ALA A 189 -0.89 3.82 16.78
C ALA A 189 -1.88 3.15 15.82
N TYR A 190 -2.94 3.86 15.42
CA TYR A 190 -3.94 3.32 14.49
C TYR A 190 -3.43 3.08 13.08
N SER A 191 -2.37 3.77 12.63
CA SER A 191 -1.71 3.46 11.36
C SER A 191 -1.15 2.03 11.33
N PHE A 192 -0.55 1.56 12.42
CA PHE A 192 -0.10 0.17 12.55
C PHE A 192 -1.28 -0.81 12.55
N ILE A 193 -2.34 -0.49 13.31
CA ILE A 193 -3.52 -1.35 13.42
C ILE A 193 -4.24 -1.50 12.08
N GLU A 194 -4.40 -0.42 11.33
CA GLU A 194 -5.02 -0.45 10.01
C GLU A 194 -4.23 -1.30 9.03
N ALA A 195 -2.89 -1.13 8.96
CA ALA A 195 -2.04 -1.93 8.09
C ALA A 195 -2.12 -3.43 8.43
N CYS A 196 -2.08 -3.80 9.72
CA CYS A 196 -2.26 -5.19 10.17
C CYS A 196 -3.62 -5.74 9.78
N SER A 197 -4.68 -4.98 10.02
CA SER A 197 -6.06 -5.41 9.72
C SER A 197 -6.28 -5.65 8.22
N LYS A 198 -5.72 -4.81 7.35
CA LYS A 198 -5.76 -4.98 5.89
C LYS A 198 -5.06 -6.27 5.45
N VAL A 199 -3.89 -6.56 6.03
CA VAL A 199 -3.15 -7.80 5.76
C VAL A 199 -3.95 -9.01 6.18
N VAL A 200 -4.51 -9.00 7.39
CA VAL A 200 -5.34 -10.10 7.92
C VAL A 200 -6.60 -10.31 7.08
N ALA A 201 -7.30 -9.23 6.72
CA ALA A 201 -8.51 -9.30 5.89
C ALA A 201 -8.27 -9.96 4.52
N ALA A 202 -7.03 -9.95 4.03
CA ALA A 202 -6.63 -10.56 2.77
C ALA A 202 -5.95 -11.94 2.93
N GLY A 203 -5.90 -12.51 4.14
CA GLY A 203 -5.32 -13.83 4.42
C GLY A 203 -3.82 -13.83 4.73
N GLY A 204 -3.25 -12.66 5.06
CA GLY A 204 -1.85 -12.56 5.50
C GLY A 204 -1.70 -12.71 7.00
N HIS A 205 -0.48 -13.09 7.45
CA HIS A 205 -0.15 -13.26 8.87
C HIS A 205 0.42 -12.00 9.47
N TRP A 206 -0.25 -11.45 10.47
CA TRP A 206 0.17 -10.22 11.13
C TRP A 206 1.48 -10.38 11.94
N GLU A 207 1.74 -11.54 12.54
CA GLU A 207 2.91 -11.79 13.40
C GLU A 207 4.24 -11.71 12.65
N THR A 208 4.21 -11.99 11.35
CA THR A 208 5.41 -11.96 10.51
C THR A 208 5.65 -10.61 9.83
N MET A 209 4.76 -9.64 10.06
CA MET A 209 4.90 -8.31 9.48
C MET A 209 6.17 -7.59 9.96
N ARG A 210 6.71 -6.76 9.07
CA ARG A 210 7.75 -5.77 9.37
C ARG A 210 7.29 -4.44 8.78
N PHE A 211 7.68 -3.35 9.41
CA PHE A 211 7.21 -2.02 9.05
C PHE A 211 8.31 -1.11 8.53
N SER A 212 7.91 -0.19 7.68
CA SER A 212 8.64 1.03 7.35
C SER A 212 7.69 2.20 7.55
N CYS A 213 8.13 3.24 8.24
CA CYS A 213 7.27 4.40 8.51
C CYS A 213 7.67 5.58 7.63
N GLN A 214 6.67 6.33 7.19
CA GLN A 214 6.86 7.59 6.47
C GLN A 214 6.23 8.70 7.31
N GLU A 215 7.01 9.74 7.61
CA GLU A 215 6.57 10.85 8.44
C GLU A 215 6.66 12.18 7.71
N TYR A 216 5.67 13.05 7.97
CA TYR A 216 5.63 14.43 7.48
C TYR A 216 5.17 15.35 8.60
N PHE A 217 5.98 16.37 8.87
CA PHE A 217 5.68 17.40 9.86
C PHE A 217 6.02 18.78 9.31
N GLU A 218 5.44 19.81 9.93
CA GLU A 218 5.77 21.20 9.65
C GLU A 218 7.26 21.50 9.88
N ARG A 219 7.73 22.62 9.36
CA ARG A 219 9.12 23.06 9.60
C ARG A 219 9.38 23.19 11.10
N MET A 220 10.43 22.52 11.58
CA MET A 220 10.85 22.58 12.97
C MET A 220 11.36 23.97 13.34
N THR A 221 10.93 24.45 14.49
CA THR A 221 11.29 25.75 15.06
C THR A 221 11.85 25.57 16.48
N ALA A 222 12.15 26.69 17.17
CA ALA A 222 12.56 26.65 18.57
C ALA A 222 11.37 26.37 19.54
N ASP A 223 10.14 26.38 19.05
CA ASP A 223 8.95 26.10 19.86
C ASP A 223 8.90 24.60 20.26
N PRO A 224 8.94 24.27 21.55
CA PRO A 224 8.83 22.88 22.01
C PRO A 224 7.54 22.15 21.61
N LYS A 225 6.46 22.87 21.32
CA LYS A 225 5.19 22.28 20.89
C LYS A 225 5.29 21.70 19.48
N VAL A 226 6.06 22.34 18.60
CA VAL A 226 6.32 21.84 17.25
C VAL A 226 7.05 20.49 17.31
N TRP A 227 8.09 20.39 18.15
CA TRP A 227 8.81 19.14 18.41
C TRP A 227 7.94 18.09 19.14
N GLY A 228 6.90 18.52 19.84
CA GLY A 228 5.95 17.63 20.50
C GLY A 228 5.18 16.74 19.55
N LYS A 229 4.89 17.19 18.33
CA LYS A 229 4.11 16.45 17.33
C LYS A 229 4.84 15.17 16.85
N PRO A 230 6.07 15.25 16.27
CA PRO A 230 6.80 14.04 15.90
C PRO A 230 7.15 13.16 17.09
N THR A 231 7.46 13.76 18.26
CA THR A 231 7.71 12.98 19.49
C THR A 231 6.50 12.14 19.88
N ALA A 232 5.29 12.71 19.82
CA ALA A 232 4.05 11.99 20.13
C ALA A 232 3.79 10.86 19.12
N ALA A 233 3.97 11.11 17.83
CA ALA A 233 3.81 10.10 16.78
C ALA A 233 4.77 8.92 16.98
N LEU A 234 6.05 9.19 17.20
CA LEU A 234 7.06 8.16 17.46
C LEU A 234 6.76 7.35 18.74
N LEU A 235 6.26 7.98 19.78
CA LEU A 235 5.84 7.27 21.01
C LEU A 235 4.64 6.35 20.75
N GLY A 236 3.66 6.77 19.95
CA GLY A 236 2.54 5.95 19.51
C GLY A 236 2.98 4.74 18.71
N ALA A 237 3.84 4.96 17.71
CA ALA A 237 4.44 3.92 16.89
C ALA A 237 5.26 2.92 17.72
N LEU A 238 6.11 3.43 18.64
CA LEU A 238 6.91 2.58 19.54
C LEU A 238 6.03 1.71 20.44
N LYS A 239 4.93 2.28 20.95
CA LYS A 239 3.99 1.53 21.78
C LYS A 239 3.40 0.35 21.00
N MET A 240 2.91 0.57 19.78
CA MET A 240 2.34 -0.50 18.97
C MET A 240 3.37 -1.57 18.61
N GLN A 241 4.58 -1.18 18.21
CA GLN A 241 5.65 -2.14 17.94
C GLN A 241 5.95 -3.03 19.15
N LYS A 242 5.98 -2.46 20.36
CA LYS A 242 6.24 -3.22 21.59
C LYS A 242 5.07 -4.14 21.96
N GLU A 243 3.83 -3.67 21.87
CA GLU A 243 2.66 -4.46 22.24
C GLU A 243 2.36 -5.58 21.26
N LEU A 244 2.56 -5.32 19.96
CA LEU A 244 2.38 -6.33 18.92
C LEU A 244 3.60 -7.24 18.74
N GLY A 245 4.76 -6.87 19.27
CA GLY A 245 6.02 -7.60 19.06
C GLY A 245 6.57 -7.45 17.63
N LEU A 246 6.17 -6.41 16.92
CA LEU A 246 6.55 -6.16 15.53
C LEU A 246 7.61 -5.05 15.44
N ALA A 247 8.54 -5.19 14.49
CA ALA A 247 9.62 -4.23 14.32
C ALA A 247 9.47 -3.40 13.05
N SER A 248 9.85 -2.13 13.14
CA SER A 248 10.14 -1.32 11.95
C SER A 248 11.60 -1.53 11.54
N ILE A 249 11.80 -1.75 10.23
CA ILE A 249 13.16 -1.90 9.65
C ILE A 249 13.80 -0.55 9.36
N GLY A 250 13.01 0.52 9.34
CA GLY A 250 13.45 1.88 9.05
C GLY A 250 12.26 2.76 8.71
N GLY A 251 12.57 3.85 8.06
CA GLY A 251 11.58 4.83 7.64
C GLY A 251 12.25 6.07 7.08
N LYS A 252 11.45 7.07 6.78
CA LYS A 252 11.91 8.38 6.35
C LYS A 252 11.02 9.45 6.96
N ASP A 253 11.63 10.49 7.48
CA ASP A 253 10.93 11.66 8.00
C ASP A 253 11.21 12.90 7.13
N SER A 254 10.24 13.80 7.10
CA SER A 254 10.36 15.13 6.50
C SER A 254 9.77 16.15 7.47
N MET A 255 10.61 17.08 7.90
CA MET A 255 10.26 18.13 8.86
C MET A 255 10.36 19.52 8.23
N SER A 256 9.92 19.65 6.98
CA SER A 256 9.93 20.89 6.21
C SER A 256 8.59 21.18 5.54
N GLY A 257 7.52 20.54 5.99
CA GLY A 257 6.18 20.64 5.42
C GLY A 257 5.48 21.94 5.77
N SER A 258 6.08 23.08 5.43
CA SER A 258 5.50 24.41 5.60
C SER A 258 5.64 25.21 4.32
N PHE A 259 4.59 25.90 3.92
CA PHE A 259 4.56 26.73 2.72
C PHE A 259 4.04 28.12 3.07
N GLU A 260 4.83 29.14 2.71
CA GLU A 260 4.47 30.55 2.92
C GLU A 260 3.52 31.03 1.81
N THR A 261 2.40 31.63 2.20
CA THR A 261 1.44 32.26 1.31
C THR A 261 1.27 33.73 1.69
N GLU A 262 0.62 34.51 0.83
CA GLU A 262 0.28 35.92 1.15
C GLU A 262 -0.68 36.05 2.36
N SER A 263 -1.46 35.00 2.65
CA SER A 263 -2.42 34.96 3.76
C SER A 263 -1.87 34.31 5.05
N GLY A 264 -0.62 33.83 5.04
CA GLY A 264 0.02 33.15 6.16
C GLY A 264 0.70 31.83 5.77
N THR A 265 1.21 31.13 6.75
CA THR A 265 1.90 29.86 6.55
C THR A 265 0.91 28.69 6.57
N ILE A 266 0.95 27.84 5.55
CA ILE A 266 0.24 26.56 5.54
C ILE A 266 1.21 25.48 6.03
N HIS A 267 0.78 24.70 7.02
CA HIS A 267 1.54 23.57 7.54
C HIS A 267 0.91 22.25 7.10
N VAL A 268 1.75 21.26 6.75
CA VAL A 268 1.26 19.90 6.61
C VAL A 268 0.72 19.41 7.96
N PRO A 269 -0.45 18.76 8.01
CA PRO A 269 -0.91 18.11 9.23
C PRO A 269 0.08 17.06 9.73
N PRO A 270 0.17 16.80 11.03
CA PRO A 270 0.99 15.71 11.56
C PRO A 270 0.66 14.41 10.85
N THR A 271 1.65 13.74 10.29
CA THR A 271 1.46 12.55 9.47
C THR A 271 2.45 11.46 9.86
N LEU A 272 1.95 10.27 10.16
CA LEU A 272 2.72 9.04 10.21
C LEU A 272 1.95 7.95 9.47
N ILE A 273 2.55 7.45 8.40
CA ILE A 273 2.03 6.33 7.60
C ILE A 273 2.85 5.09 7.95
N ALA A 274 2.20 4.01 8.35
CA ALA A 274 2.84 2.72 8.59
C ALA A 274 2.65 1.82 7.37
N PHE A 275 3.74 1.47 6.67
CA PHE A 275 3.76 0.46 5.62
C PHE A 275 4.19 -0.87 6.22
N GLY A 276 3.31 -1.86 6.17
CA GLY A 276 3.57 -3.21 6.67
C GLY A 276 3.73 -4.20 5.52
N ILE A 277 4.74 -5.07 5.61
CA ILE A 277 4.98 -6.14 4.65
C ILE A 277 5.14 -7.48 5.36
N THR A 278 4.58 -8.53 4.77
CA THR A 278 4.70 -9.92 5.26
C THR A 278 4.84 -10.90 4.09
N PRO A 279 5.56 -12.02 4.25
CA PRO A 279 5.49 -13.12 3.31
C PRO A 279 4.15 -13.85 3.44
N VAL A 280 3.59 -14.33 2.33
CA VAL A 280 2.33 -15.07 2.30
C VAL A 280 2.39 -16.18 1.23
N ASN A 281 1.63 -17.27 1.45
CA ASN A 281 1.35 -18.21 0.38
C ASN A 281 0.23 -17.64 -0.51
N ALA A 282 0.48 -17.51 -1.81
CA ALA A 282 -0.49 -16.97 -2.76
C ALA A 282 -1.82 -17.76 -2.79
N GLY A 283 -1.79 -19.03 -2.41
CA GLY A 283 -3.00 -19.88 -2.32
C GLY A 283 -3.92 -19.55 -1.14
N ASN A 284 -3.40 -18.83 -0.12
CA ASN A 284 -4.19 -18.43 1.05
C ASN A 284 -4.74 -17.01 0.93
N VAL A 285 -4.42 -16.31 -0.16
CA VAL A 285 -4.86 -14.93 -0.37
C VAL A 285 -6.31 -14.92 -0.85
N ILE A 286 -7.16 -14.15 -0.18
CA ILE A 286 -8.54 -13.90 -0.57
C ILE A 286 -8.69 -12.46 -1.08
N SER A 287 -9.64 -12.27 -1.98
CA SER A 287 -9.98 -10.95 -2.52
C SER A 287 -11.25 -10.39 -1.85
N PRO A 288 -11.39 -9.06 -1.79
CA PRO A 288 -12.41 -8.43 -0.93
C PRO A 288 -13.84 -8.41 -1.50
N GLU A 289 -14.05 -8.61 -2.81
CA GLU A 289 -15.39 -8.56 -3.40
C GLU A 289 -16.28 -9.70 -2.89
N LEU A 290 -17.60 -9.43 -2.72
CA LEU A 290 -18.60 -10.42 -2.32
C LEU A 290 -18.66 -11.59 -3.34
N LYS A 291 -18.87 -12.84 -2.86
CA LYS A 291 -18.69 -14.07 -3.65
C LYS A 291 -20.00 -14.75 -4.04
N TRP A 292 -20.91 -14.98 -3.07
CA TRP A 292 -22.06 -15.84 -3.34
C TRP A 292 -23.33 -15.35 -2.65
N GLU A 293 -24.46 -15.48 -3.34
CA GLU A 293 -25.77 -15.25 -2.74
C GLU A 293 -26.04 -16.24 -1.60
N GLY A 294 -26.55 -15.72 -0.50
CA GLY A 294 -26.89 -16.49 0.71
C GLY A 294 -25.76 -16.55 1.73
N ASP A 295 -24.56 -16.10 1.39
CA ASP A 295 -23.45 -16.00 2.31
C ASP A 295 -23.75 -15.00 3.42
N ARG A 296 -23.16 -15.23 4.61
CA ARG A 296 -23.38 -14.40 5.78
C ARG A 296 -22.31 -13.33 5.89
N LEU A 297 -22.74 -12.17 6.35
CA LEU A 297 -21.87 -11.04 6.61
C LEU A 297 -21.70 -10.81 8.12
N TYR A 298 -20.46 -10.74 8.55
CA TYR A 298 -20.10 -10.48 9.94
C TYR A 298 -19.22 -9.24 10.05
N LEU A 299 -19.40 -8.52 11.16
CA LEU A 299 -18.44 -7.53 11.64
C LEU A 299 -17.65 -8.16 12.80
N VAL A 300 -16.37 -8.45 12.59
CA VAL A 300 -15.46 -8.81 13.68
C VAL A 300 -14.97 -7.51 14.30
N LYS A 301 -15.59 -7.15 15.44
CA LYS A 301 -15.51 -5.82 16.03
C LYS A 301 -14.28 -5.66 16.93
N HIS A 302 -13.58 -4.55 16.78
CA HIS A 302 -12.60 -4.04 17.74
C HIS A 302 -13.23 -2.92 18.57
N THR A 303 -12.96 -2.92 19.87
CA THR A 303 -13.40 -1.86 20.78
C THR A 303 -12.19 -1.19 21.41
N PRO A 304 -11.97 0.11 21.15
CA PRO A 304 -10.87 0.84 21.77
C PRO A 304 -10.95 0.85 23.30
N LEU A 305 -9.79 0.93 23.93
CA LEU A 305 -9.68 1.15 25.38
C LEU A 305 -10.28 2.52 25.80
N ALA A 306 -10.56 2.71 27.07
CA ALA A 306 -11.14 3.95 27.60
C ALA A 306 -10.31 5.22 27.27
N ASN A 307 -8.98 5.07 27.12
CA ASN A 307 -8.08 6.13 26.71
C ASN A 307 -7.99 6.28 25.18
N LYS A 308 -8.88 5.67 24.41
CA LYS A 308 -8.95 5.67 22.95
C LYS A 308 -7.79 4.97 22.23
N MET A 309 -6.89 4.32 22.97
CA MET A 309 -5.86 3.46 22.37
C MET A 309 -6.44 2.12 21.90
N PRO A 310 -5.82 1.46 20.91
CA PRO A 310 -6.23 0.13 20.50
C PRO A 310 -6.13 -0.88 21.66
N ASP A 311 -7.10 -1.78 21.78
CA ASP A 311 -6.97 -2.99 22.60
C ASP A 311 -6.22 -4.05 21.81
N THR A 312 -4.91 -4.08 21.96
CA THR A 312 -4.03 -4.98 21.20
C THR A 312 -4.25 -6.46 21.52
N GLU A 313 -4.71 -6.78 22.73
CA GLU A 313 -5.02 -8.19 23.09
C GLU A 313 -6.32 -8.65 22.43
N GLN A 314 -7.34 -7.79 22.35
CA GLN A 314 -8.55 -8.10 21.57
C GLN A 314 -8.21 -8.24 20.09
N LEU A 315 -7.42 -7.33 19.53
CA LEU A 315 -7.00 -7.35 18.12
C LEU A 315 -6.27 -8.64 17.75
N LYS A 316 -5.30 -9.09 18.57
CA LYS A 316 -4.60 -10.35 18.34
C LYS A 316 -5.55 -11.54 18.29
N ARG A 317 -6.53 -11.62 19.21
CA ARG A 317 -7.53 -12.67 19.19
C ARG A 317 -8.39 -12.61 17.93
N ASN A 318 -8.85 -11.42 17.55
CA ASN A 318 -9.66 -11.21 16.35
C ASN A 318 -8.90 -11.62 15.10
N TRP A 319 -7.67 -11.16 14.93
CA TRP A 319 -6.83 -11.45 13.77
C TRP A 319 -6.49 -12.92 13.64
N ASN A 320 -6.11 -13.58 14.74
CA ASN A 320 -5.82 -15.02 14.74
C ASN A 320 -7.07 -15.83 14.36
N TYR A 321 -8.23 -15.46 14.89
CA TYR A 321 -9.48 -16.12 14.54
C TYR A 321 -9.83 -15.96 13.04
N ILE A 322 -9.72 -14.75 12.50
CA ILE A 322 -9.97 -14.50 11.08
C ILE A 322 -8.99 -15.29 10.20
N GLN A 323 -7.71 -15.30 10.52
CA GLN A 323 -6.71 -16.08 9.79
C GLN A 323 -7.03 -17.56 9.76
N GLU A 324 -7.37 -18.16 10.92
CA GLU A 324 -7.80 -19.55 11.02
C GLU A 324 -9.00 -19.82 10.12
N LYS A 325 -10.01 -18.96 10.13
CA LYS A 325 -11.24 -19.15 9.32
C LYS A 325 -11.01 -18.93 7.82
N ILE A 326 -10.04 -18.10 7.42
CA ILE A 326 -9.62 -17.99 6.01
C ILE A 326 -8.88 -19.26 5.58
N GLU A 327 -7.97 -19.80 6.40
CA GLU A 327 -7.25 -21.03 6.08
C GLU A 327 -8.15 -22.25 6.02
N GLU A 328 -9.21 -22.29 6.81
CA GLU A 328 -10.25 -23.31 6.74
C GLU A 328 -11.17 -23.14 5.52
N GLY A 329 -11.16 -21.98 4.85
CA GLY A 329 -12.04 -21.64 3.74
C GLY A 329 -13.45 -21.19 4.17
N THR A 330 -13.68 -20.99 5.46
CA THR A 330 -14.96 -20.50 6.01
C THR A 330 -15.16 -19.01 5.70
N ILE A 331 -14.11 -18.16 5.87
CA ILE A 331 -14.13 -16.77 5.44
C ILE A 331 -13.59 -16.69 4.02
N VAL A 332 -14.40 -16.15 3.10
CA VAL A 332 -14.13 -16.11 1.66
C VAL A 332 -13.85 -14.72 1.12
N ALA A 333 -14.24 -13.66 1.85
CA ALA A 333 -13.89 -12.29 1.55
C ALA A 333 -13.73 -11.47 2.85
N GLY A 334 -12.92 -10.43 2.81
CA GLY A 334 -12.68 -9.56 3.98
C GLY A 334 -12.31 -8.14 3.60
N TRP A 335 -12.75 -7.19 4.44
CA TRP A 335 -12.43 -5.77 4.31
C TRP A 335 -12.13 -5.17 5.68
N ALA A 336 -10.93 -4.64 5.86
CA ALA A 336 -10.58 -3.89 7.06
C ALA A 336 -11.31 -2.53 7.06
N VAL A 337 -12.04 -2.25 8.14
CA VAL A 337 -12.81 -1.01 8.25
C VAL A 337 -11.88 0.19 8.30
N GLY A 338 -12.03 1.08 7.34
CA GLY A 338 -11.24 2.29 7.16
C GLY A 338 -11.99 3.57 7.52
N PHE A 339 -11.63 4.65 6.84
CA PHE A 339 -12.16 5.99 7.08
C PHE A 339 -13.69 6.08 6.86
N GLY A 340 -14.22 5.39 5.85
CA GLY A 340 -15.64 5.41 5.52
C GLY A 340 -16.52 4.50 6.38
N GLY A 341 -15.97 3.88 7.44
CA GLY A 341 -16.72 3.00 8.32
C GLY A 341 -17.16 1.69 7.66
N VAL A 342 -18.10 0.98 8.30
CA VAL A 342 -18.66 -0.26 7.78
C VAL A 342 -19.46 -0.02 6.49
N ALA A 343 -20.04 1.17 6.32
CA ALA A 343 -20.76 1.55 5.11
C ALA A 343 -19.86 1.56 3.87
N GLU A 344 -18.62 2.05 3.97
CA GLU A 344 -17.63 1.96 2.90
C GLU A 344 -17.31 0.51 2.59
N ALA A 345 -17.01 -0.30 3.61
CA ALA A 345 -16.63 -1.70 3.46
C ALA A 345 -17.69 -2.47 2.66
N LEU A 346 -18.95 -2.42 3.09
CA LEU A 346 -20.05 -3.12 2.46
C LEU A 346 -20.28 -2.67 1.01
N CYS A 347 -20.28 -1.34 0.75
CA CYS A 347 -20.47 -0.84 -0.60
C CYS A 347 -19.35 -1.28 -1.55
N LYS A 348 -18.08 -1.12 -1.14
CA LYS A 348 -16.94 -1.47 -1.98
C LYS A 348 -16.82 -2.99 -2.21
N MET A 349 -17.12 -3.81 -1.21
CA MET A 349 -17.19 -5.27 -1.37
C MET A 349 -18.27 -5.67 -2.38
N SER A 350 -19.39 -4.97 -2.44
CA SER A 350 -20.49 -5.21 -3.37
C SER A 350 -20.16 -4.90 -4.84
N PHE A 351 -19.29 -3.93 -5.13
CA PHE A 351 -19.10 -3.37 -6.47
C PHE A 351 -18.52 -4.35 -7.49
N GLY A 352 -17.52 -5.13 -7.10
CA GLY A 352 -16.73 -5.94 -8.04
C GLY A 352 -17.52 -7.01 -8.79
N ASN A 353 -18.40 -7.71 -8.09
CA ASN A 353 -19.25 -8.75 -8.65
C ASN A 353 -20.72 -8.33 -8.75
N ALA A 354 -21.04 -7.09 -8.35
CA ALA A 354 -22.39 -6.56 -8.28
C ALA A 354 -23.36 -7.41 -7.44
N PHE A 355 -22.86 -8.15 -6.45
CA PHE A 355 -23.71 -8.79 -5.46
C PHE A 355 -24.33 -7.74 -4.54
N GLY A 356 -25.62 -7.90 -4.25
CA GLY A 356 -26.29 -7.10 -3.24
C GLY A 356 -25.99 -7.59 -1.83
N PHE A 357 -26.46 -6.82 -0.86
CA PHE A 357 -26.49 -7.24 0.54
C PHE A 357 -27.74 -6.69 1.22
N ASP A 358 -28.16 -7.35 2.33
CA ASP A 358 -29.21 -6.88 3.21
C ASP A 358 -28.66 -6.87 4.66
N VAL A 359 -28.49 -5.68 5.23
CA VAL A 359 -27.88 -5.48 6.54
C VAL A 359 -28.71 -4.58 7.45
N ASN A 360 -28.61 -4.82 8.77
CA ASN A 360 -29.21 -3.99 9.80
C ASN A 360 -28.16 -3.55 10.81
N LEU A 361 -27.85 -2.26 10.81
CA LEU A 361 -26.83 -1.62 11.65
C LEU A 361 -27.31 -0.23 12.09
N SER A 362 -26.93 0.21 13.26
CA SER A 362 -27.13 1.61 13.66
C SER A 362 -26.32 2.54 12.76
N GLU A 363 -26.74 3.81 12.65
CA GLU A 363 -25.98 4.78 11.85
C GLU A 363 -24.59 5.03 12.43
N ASP A 364 -24.42 4.94 13.74
CA ASP A 364 -23.12 5.02 14.40
C ASP A 364 -22.20 3.86 13.98
N GLU A 365 -22.71 2.65 13.89
CA GLU A 365 -21.95 1.48 13.42
C GLU A 365 -21.62 1.57 11.95
N LEU A 366 -22.49 2.17 11.13
CA LEU A 366 -22.25 2.34 9.70
C LEU A 366 -21.13 3.34 9.40
N PHE A 367 -21.13 4.49 10.08
CA PHE A 367 -20.33 5.64 9.66
C PHE A 367 -19.15 5.99 10.56
N ASN A 368 -19.17 5.60 11.85
CA ASN A 368 -18.06 5.91 12.76
C ASN A 368 -16.79 5.14 12.40
N LEU A 369 -15.65 5.73 12.74
CA LEU A 369 -14.35 5.08 12.58
C LEU A 369 -14.27 3.85 13.50
N SER A 370 -14.01 2.69 12.92
CA SER A 370 -13.90 1.42 13.65
C SER A 370 -12.63 0.66 13.27
N TYR A 371 -11.50 1.38 13.31
CA TYR A 371 -10.20 0.79 12.99
C TYR A 371 -9.88 -0.45 13.83
N GLY A 372 -9.35 -1.46 13.19
CA GLY A 372 -9.11 -2.78 13.78
C GLY A 372 -10.29 -3.74 13.59
N SER A 373 -11.49 -3.24 13.28
CA SER A 373 -12.62 -4.07 12.90
C SER A 373 -12.51 -4.53 11.44
N ILE A 374 -13.05 -5.71 11.14
CA ILE A 374 -13.03 -6.30 9.79
C ILE A 374 -14.42 -6.78 9.45
N VAL A 375 -14.94 -6.37 8.29
CA VAL A 375 -16.14 -6.98 7.68
C VAL A 375 -15.70 -8.22 6.94
N VAL A 376 -16.37 -9.34 7.18
CA VAL A 376 -16.08 -10.62 6.51
C VAL A 376 -17.34 -11.24 5.93
N GLU A 377 -17.18 -11.92 4.79
CA GLU A 377 -18.16 -12.81 4.20
C GLU A 377 -17.75 -14.27 4.48
N THR A 378 -18.71 -15.09 4.91
CA THR A 378 -18.48 -16.53 5.10
C THR A 378 -19.20 -17.33 4.01
N ASP A 379 -18.80 -18.58 3.82
CA ASP A 379 -19.40 -19.55 2.91
C ASP A 379 -20.84 -20.00 3.32
N GLY A 380 -21.58 -19.15 4.04
CA GLY A 380 -22.86 -19.44 4.66
C GLY A 380 -22.74 -20.03 6.07
N SER A 381 -21.55 -20.41 6.51
CA SER A 381 -21.28 -20.91 7.86
C SER A 381 -21.42 -19.82 8.90
N ALA A 382 -21.89 -20.17 10.11
CA ALA A 382 -21.93 -19.28 11.25
C ALA A 382 -20.55 -19.18 11.91
N LEU A 383 -20.17 -17.96 12.32
CA LEU A 383 -19.01 -17.74 13.15
C LEU A 383 -19.39 -17.82 14.63
N ASP A 384 -18.71 -18.68 15.38
CA ASP A 384 -18.85 -18.77 16.84
C ASP A 384 -17.66 -18.09 17.51
N PHE A 385 -17.74 -16.77 17.63
CA PHE A 385 -16.68 -15.96 18.23
C PHE A 385 -17.26 -14.72 18.91
N GLU A 386 -16.77 -14.42 20.12
CA GLU A 386 -17.32 -13.37 20.98
C GLU A 386 -17.39 -11.97 20.36
N ASN A 387 -16.48 -11.67 19.44
CA ASN A 387 -16.38 -10.37 18.76
C ASN A 387 -16.96 -10.37 17.33
N ALA A 388 -17.49 -11.50 16.85
CA ALA A 388 -18.13 -11.60 15.54
C ALA A 388 -19.64 -11.34 15.68
N ILE A 389 -20.09 -10.27 15.05
CA ILE A 389 -21.50 -9.86 15.05
C ILE A 389 -22.04 -10.12 13.65
N GLU A 390 -23.06 -10.98 13.53
CA GLU A 390 -23.77 -11.17 12.25
C GLU A 390 -24.52 -9.87 11.92
N ILE A 391 -24.25 -9.28 10.77
CA ILE A 391 -24.80 -7.98 10.35
C ILE A 391 -25.78 -8.11 9.19
N GLY A 392 -25.80 -9.25 8.50
CA GLY A 392 -26.71 -9.49 7.39
C GLY A 392 -26.26 -10.60 6.46
N THR A 393 -26.72 -10.56 5.23
CA THR A 393 -26.47 -11.58 4.21
C THR A 393 -26.20 -10.97 2.84
N VAL A 394 -25.49 -11.71 2.00
CA VAL A 394 -25.28 -11.39 0.59
C VAL A 394 -26.55 -11.77 -0.20
N THR A 395 -26.96 -10.90 -1.13
CA THR A 395 -28.11 -11.14 -2.03
C THR A 395 -27.63 -11.22 -3.47
N SER A 396 -28.44 -11.83 -4.35
CA SER A 396 -28.07 -12.08 -5.76
C SER A 396 -27.64 -10.83 -6.54
N GLY A 397 -28.06 -9.66 -6.12
CA GLY A 397 -27.83 -8.43 -6.89
C GLY A 397 -28.58 -8.35 -8.22
N GLU A 398 -29.44 -9.35 -8.58
CA GLU A 398 -30.21 -9.35 -9.83
C GLU A 398 -31.07 -8.08 -9.99
N ASP A 399 -31.57 -7.54 -8.88
CA ASP A 399 -32.29 -6.28 -8.86
C ASP A 399 -31.39 -5.05 -8.87
N GLY A 400 -30.05 -5.23 -8.88
CA GLY A 400 -29.03 -4.17 -8.90
C GLY A 400 -29.01 -3.31 -7.63
N ASN A 401 -29.40 -3.85 -6.48
CA ASN A 401 -29.57 -3.08 -5.26
C ASN A 401 -28.96 -3.74 -4.02
N VAL A 402 -28.59 -2.88 -3.07
CA VAL A 402 -28.29 -3.23 -1.68
C VAL A 402 -29.40 -2.72 -0.77
N ARG A 403 -29.52 -3.30 0.42
CA ARG A 403 -30.46 -2.89 1.47
C ARG A 403 -29.72 -2.59 2.76
N VAL A 404 -29.94 -1.40 3.30
CA VAL A 404 -29.42 -0.99 4.61
C VAL A 404 -30.60 -0.51 5.44
N ASN A 405 -30.89 -1.20 6.55
CA ASN A 405 -32.02 -0.89 7.42
C ASN A 405 -33.35 -0.78 6.63
N GLY A 406 -33.56 -1.66 5.65
CA GLY A 406 -34.71 -1.65 4.75
C GLY A 406 -34.69 -0.58 3.66
N THR A 407 -33.73 0.35 3.70
CA THR A 407 -33.55 1.35 2.62
C THR A 407 -32.86 0.71 1.41
N LYS A 408 -33.50 0.78 0.26
CA LYS A 408 -32.99 0.23 -1.01
C LYS A 408 -32.14 1.27 -1.74
N LEU A 409 -30.93 0.87 -2.14
CA LEU A 409 -29.95 1.71 -2.84
C LEU A 409 -29.44 0.97 -4.08
N SER A 410 -29.27 1.67 -5.20
CA SER A 410 -28.69 1.08 -6.42
C SER A 410 -27.19 0.90 -6.28
N ILE A 411 -26.69 -0.33 -6.52
CA ILE A 411 -25.24 -0.63 -6.54
C ILE A 411 -24.53 0.27 -7.55
N PHE A 412 -25.11 0.44 -8.73
CA PHE A 412 -24.49 1.21 -9.82
C PHE A 412 -24.49 2.72 -9.53
N GLU A 413 -25.56 3.25 -8.92
CA GLU A 413 -25.55 4.66 -8.47
C GLU A 413 -24.47 4.89 -7.41
N LEU A 414 -24.33 3.97 -6.43
CA LEU A 414 -23.31 4.07 -5.40
C LEU A 414 -21.89 3.99 -6.00
N MET A 415 -21.66 3.08 -6.95
CA MET A 415 -20.39 2.93 -7.65
C MET A 415 -20.04 4.16 -8.48
N ASP A 416 -21.00 4.72 -9.23
CA ASP A 416 -20.80 5.94 -10.02
C ASP A 416 -20.51 7.16 -9.14
N PHE A 417 -21.21 7.29 -8.02
CA PHE A 417 -20.93 8.34 -7.04
C PHE A 417 -19.53 8.20 -6.44
N ASN A 418 -19.13 7.00 -6.06
CA ASN A 418 -17.82 6.72 -5.49
C ASN A 418 -16.68 7.07 -6.47
N ALA A 419 -16.89 6.89 -7.78
CA ALA A 419 -15.90 7.22 -8.82
C ALA A 419 -15.90 8.70 -9.25
N SER A 420 -16.96 9.47 -8.93
CA SER A 420 -17.20 10.75 -9.59
C SER A 420 -16.33 11.91 -9.13
N LEU A 421 -15.83 11.89 -7.90
CA LEU A 421 -15.14 13.05 -7.31
C LEU A 421 -13.87 13.42 -8.08
N PHE A 422 -13.05 12.46 -8.43
CA PHE A 422 -11.79 12.68 -9.13
C PHE A 422 -11.87 12.53 -10.65
N GLU A 423 -13.04 12.24 -11.22
CA GLU A 423 -13.20 11.98 -12.66
C GLU A 423 -12.74 13.15 -13.54
N LYS A 424 -12.80 14.39 -13.03
CA LYS A 424 -12.33 15.58 -13.76
C LYS A 424 -10.81 15.75 -13.77
N VAL A 425 -10.12 15.17 -12.78
CA VAL A 425 -8.67 15.30 -12.59
C VAL A 425 -7.96 14.04 -13.06
N TYR A 426 -8.53 12.90 -12.73
CA TYR A 426 -8.04 11.56 -13.06
C TYR A 426 -9.18 10.73 -13.65
N PRO A 427 -9.55 10.95 -14.93
CA PRO A 427 -10.65 10.24 -15.54
C PRO A 427 -10.35 8.73 -15.61
N ALA A 428 -11.30 7.92 -15.18
CA ALA A 428 -11.21 6.46 -15.27
C ALA A 428 -11.40 5.94 -16.70
N VAL A 429 -11.88 6.80 -17.62
CA VAL A 429 -12.09 6.49 -19.03
C VAL A 429 -11.39 7.57 -19.87
N SER A 430 -10.46 7.13 -20.73
CA SER A 430 -9.66 8.03 -21.57
C SER A 430 -10.46 8.70 -22.72
N GLU A 431 -11.58 8.12 -23.10
CA GLU A 431 -12.46 8.65 -24.15
C GLU A 431 -13.83 9.01 -23.56
N PRO A 432 -14.20 10.30 -23.52
CA PRO A 432 -15.44 10.76 -22.87
C PRO A 432 -16.72 10.20 -23.49
N ASP A 433 -16.68 9.79 -24.75
CA ASP A 433 -17.84 9.24 -25.46
C ASP A 433 -18.00 7.70 -25.28
N THR A 434 -17.05 7.05 -24.60
CA THR A 434 -17.17 5.63 -24.34
C THR A 434 -18.17 5.40 -23.21
N LYS A 435 -19.35 4.91 -23.54
CA LYS A 435 -20.32 4.52 -22.52
C LYS A 435 -19.71 3.40 -21.68
N ARG A 436 -19.66 3.59 -20.35
CA ARG A 436 -19.33 2.51 -19.43
C ARG A 436 -20.23 1.31 -19.75
N LEU A 437 -19.62 0.14 -19.97
CA LEU A 437 -20.38 -1.07 -20.12
C LEU A 437 -21.07 -1.34 -18.77
N SER A 438 -22.37 -1.16 -18.73
CA SER A 438 -23.18 -1.64 -17.61
C SER A 438 -23.22 -3.18 -17.66
N PRO A 439 -23.45 -3.88 -16.55
CA PRO A 439 -23.69 -5.32 -16.58
C PRO A 439 -24.78 -5.73 -17.59
N LYS A 440 -25.77 -4.85 -17.84
CA LYS A 440 -26.75 -5.02 -18.94
C LYS A 440 -26.10 -5.00 -20.33
N GLY A 441 -24.97 -4.31 -20.50
CA GLY A 441 -24.20 -4.31 -21.75
C GLY A 441 -23.43 -5.60 -21.99
N LEU A 442 -23.25 -6.42 -20.96
CA LEU A 442 -22.64 -7.75 -21.02
C LEU A 442 -23.69 -8.88 -21.15
N GLU A 443 -24.97 -8.57 -21.08
CA GLU A 443 -26.03 -9.56 -21.30
C GLU A 443 -25.86 -10.21 -22.69
N GLY A 444 -25.66 -11.53 -22.68
CA GLY A 444 -25.44 -12.32 -23.91
C GLY A 444 -23.97 -12.48 -24.33
N VAL A 445 -23.01 -11.83 -23.67
CA VAL A 445 -21.59 -12.12 -23.86
C VAL A 445 -21.29 -13.46 -23.20
N LYS A 446 -21.17 -14.50 -24.01
CA LYS A 446 -20.76 -15.82 -23.52
C LYS A 446 -19.26 -15.82 -23.25
N PRO A 447 -18.80 -16.27 -22.06
CA PRO A 447 -17.39 -16.41 -21.79
C PRO A 447 -16.73 -17.28 -22.88
N PHE A 448 -15.63 -16.80 -23.45
CA PHE A 448 -14.86 -17.61 -24.39
C PHE A 448 -14.19 -18.73 -23.59
N LYS A 449 -14.57 -19.97 -23.86
CA LYS A 449 -13.94 -21.16 -23.29
C LYS A 449 -13.01 -21.75 -24.34
N ALA A 450 -11.72 -21.40 -24.28
CA ALA A 450 -10.71 -22.04 -25.11
C ALA A 450 -10.62 -23.54 -24.80
N LYS A 451 -10.57 -24.37 -25.83
CA LYS A 451 -10.24 -25.79 -25.65
C LYS A 451 -8.72 -25.92 -25.53
N LYS A 452 -8.22 -26.84 -24.74
CA LYS A 452 -6.77 -27.11 -24.62
C LYS A 452 -6.10 -27.33 -25.98
N THR A 453 -6.80 -27.97 -26.91
CA THR A 453 -6.36 -28.20 -28.29
C THR A 453 -6.20 -26.94 -29.12
N ASP A 454 -6.88 -25.85 -28.75
CA ASP A 454 -6.77 -24.57 -29.49
C ASP A 454 -5.46 -23.84 -29.17
N LEU A 455 -4.80 -24.23 -28.06
CA LEU A 455 -3.54 -23.68 -27.58
C LEU A 455 -2.34 -24.54 -28.00
N GLU A 456 -2.56 -25.68 -28.67
CA GLU A 456 -1.46 -26.51 -29.16
C GLU A 456 -0.80 -25.89 -30.40
N TYR A 457 0.53 -25.77 -30.35
CA TYR A 457 1.31 -25.36 -31.49
C TYR A 457 1.22 -26.42 -32.61
N LYS A 458 0.67 -26.04 -33.75
CA LYS A 458 0.46 -26.89 -34.93
C LYS A 458 1.50 -26.72 -36.02
N GLY A 459 2.51 -25.88 -35.77
CA GLY A 459 3.61 -25.64 -36.71
C GLY A 459 4.69 -26.73 -36.71
N PRO A 460 5.72 -26.59 -37.53
CA PRO A 460 6.84 -27.51 -37.57
C PRO A 460 7.54 -27.61 -36.23
N LYS A 461 7.77 -28.82 -35.74
CA LYS A 461 8.59 -29.05 -34.55
C LYS A 461 10.06 -28.94 -34.96
N VAL A 462 10.83 -28.20 -34.17
CA VAL A 462 12.27 -28.04 -34.32
C VAL A 462 12.97 -28.48 -33.03
N ASP A 463 14.14 -29.09 -33.15
CA ASP A 463 14.90 -29.58 -32.00
C ASP A 463 15.43 -28.42 -31.14
N LYS A 464 15.67 -27.28 -31.78
CA LYS A 464 16.22 -26.10 -31.12
C LYS A 464 15.56 -24.83 -31.68
N VAL A 465 14.95 -24.07 -30.75
CA VAL A 465 14.39 -22.76 -31.08
C VAL A 465 15.47 -21.70 -30.87
N ILE A 466 15.72 -20.88 -31.91
CA ILE A 466 16.64 -19.74 -31.83
C ILE A 466 15.80 -18.47 -31.96
N ALA A 467 15.87 -17.60 -30.96
CA ALA A 467 15.31 -16.25 -31.02
C ALA A 467 16.41 -15.24 -31.31
N TYR A 468 16.25 -14.49 -32.39
CA TYR A 468 17.16 -13.42 -32.77
C TYR A 468 16.59 -12.08 -32.29
N LEU A 469 17.36 -11.37 -31.46
CA LEU A 469 16.99 -10.07 -30.88
C LEU A 469 17.94 -9.00 -31.45
N PRO A 470 17.53 -8.26 -32.51
CA PRO A 470 18.32 -7.14 -32.99
C PRO A 470 18.27 -5.99 -31.95
N VAL A 471 19.45 -5.47 -31.60
CA VAL A 471 19.62 -4.36 -30.67
C VAL A 471 20.20 -3.18 -31.43
N PHE A 472 19.48 -2.06 -31.40
CA PHE A 472 19.90 -0.80 -32.03
C PHE A 472 20.11 0.28 -30.97
N PRO A 473 20.83 1.36 -31.27
CA PRO A 473 20.87 2.50 -30.32
C PRO A 473 19.46 2.98 -29.94
N GLY A 474 19.18 2.96 -28.65
CA GLY A 474 17.85 3.30 -28.10
C GLY A 474 16.87 2.13 -27.95
N THR A 475 17.27 0.88 -28.24
CA THR A 475 16.47 -0.31 -27.92
C THR A 475 16.33 -0.47 -26.42
N ASN A 476 15.10 -0.67 -25.96
CA ASN A 476 14.78 -0.99 -24.57
C ASN A 476 14.30 -2.44 -24.45
N CYS A 477 14.29 -3.00 -23.22
CA CYS A 477 13.72 -4.31 -22.89
C CYS A 477 14.36 -5.49 -23.63
N ASP A 478 15.53 -5.34 -24.21
CA ASP A 478 16.27 -6.40 -24.90
C ASP A 478 16.71 -7.50 -23.92
N TYR A 479 17.18 -7.12 -22.72
CA TYR A 479 17.51 -8.05 -21.63
C TYR A 479 16.28 -8.81 -21.13
N ASP A 480 15.17 -8.14 -20.90
CA ASP A 480 13.93 -8.76 -20.44
C ASP A 480 13.34 -9.70 -21.49
N SER A 481 13.40 -9.29 -22.76
CA SER A 481 13.01 -10.12 -23.88
C SER A 481 13.89 -11.37 -23.98
N ALA A 482 15.20 -11.21 -23.89
CA ALA A 482 16.13 -12.33 -23.87
C ALA A 482 15.87 -13.29 -22.71
N LYS A 483 15.61 -12.76 -21.51
CA LYS A 483 15.27 -13.54 -20.33
C LYS A 483 13.96 -14.33 -20.53
N ALA A 484 12.94 -13.71 -21.09
CA ALA A 484 11.65 -14.36 -21.37
C ALA A 484 11.79 -15.53 -22.37
N PHE A 485 12.50 -15.32 -23.46
CA PHE A 485 12.76 -16.37 -24.46
C PHE A 485 13.61 -17.52 -23.90
N ARG A 486 14.65 -17.21 -23.09
CA ARG A 486 15.46 -18.25 -22.41
C ARG A 486 14.60 -19.08 -21.46
N LYS A 487 13.71 -18.45 -20.69
CA LYS A 487 12.75 -19.14 -19.82
C LYS A 487 11.82 -20.08 -20.61
N ALA A 488 11.49 -19.72 -21.84
CA ALA A 488 10.70 -20.56 -22.75
C ALA A 488 11.53 -21.64 -23.45
N GLY A 489 12.83 -21.75 -23.19
CA GLY A 489 13.72 -22.78 -23.74
C GLY A 489 14.41 -22.39 -25.06
N ALA A 490 14.37 -21.12 -25.47
CA ALA A 490 15.03 -20.67 -26.69
C ALA A 490 16.52 -20.33 -26.45
N GLU A 491 17.36 -20.55 -27.45
CA GLU A 491 18.68 -19.93 -27.55
C GLU A 491 18.54 -18.50 -28.08
N ILE A 492 19.27 -17.56 -27.48
CA ILE A 492 19.22 -16.16 -27.88
C ILE A 492 20.46 -15.78 -28.66
N ARG A 493 20.23 -15.08 -29.78
CA ARG A 493 21.26 -14.39 -30.54
C ARG A 493 20.92 -12.90 -30.62
N THR A 494 21.85 -12.07 -30.19
CA THR A 494 21.78 -10.61 -30.29
C THR A 494 22.78 -10.11 -31.31
N SER A 495 22.51 -8.98 -31.94
CA SER A 495 23.45 -8.29 -32.82
C SER A 495 23.53 -6.82 -32.49
#